data_9dc8a0f049baae6d63f7ec609d30590f
#
_entry.id   9dc8a0f049baae6d63f7ec609d30590f
#
_cell.length_a   1.000
_cell.length_b   1.000
_cell.length_c   1.000
_cell.angle_alpha   90.00
_cell.angle_beta   90.00
_cell.angle_gamma   90.00
#
_symmetry.space_group_name_H-M   'P 1'
#
loop_
_entity.id
_entity.type
_entity.pdbx_description
1 polymer ?
#
loop_
_entity_poly.entity_id
_entity_poly.type
_entity_poly.pdbx_seq_one_letter_code
_entity_poly.pdbx_strand_id
1 'polypeptide(L)'
;MPKPIFLVSALVVALGLTPISLGTARPSSRHVHIQARSYEYSPATIDVQRGDRVTIELESTDAVHGLRIDGYELEVRSTPGQPALLTFLADRPGVFRVRCSVTCGPLHPFMIGRLRVAPQAGLWRAGILAVVATILGFGLGAGRGIRPGRRPTATAP
;
A
#
# COMPACT_ATOMS: atom_id res chain seq x y z
N MET A 1 -0.65 -41.34 21.63
CA MET A 1 0.03 -40.41 20.73
C MET A 1 -1.03 -39.56 20.02
N PRO A 2 -1.07 -38.25 20.18
CA PRO A 2 -2.06 -37.43 19.50
C PRO A 2 -1.86 -37.53 17.99
N LYS A 3 -2.95 -37.80 17.27
CA LYS A 3 -2.92 -37.95 15.82
C LYS A 3 -2.45 -36.58 15.20
N PRO A 4 -1.57 -36.57 14.18
CA PRO A 4 -1.01 -35.35 13.60
C PRO A 4 -2.07 -34.35 13.14
N ILE A 5 -3.28 -34.81 12.87
CA ILE A 5 -4.44 -33.97 12.50
C ILE A 5 -4.81 -33.00 13.60
N PHE A 6 -4.73 -33.39 14.89
CA PHE A 6 -5.06 -32.48 16.00
C PHE A 6 -3.99 -31.39 16.19
N LEU A 7 -2.72 -31.69 15.92
CA LEU A 7 -1.64 -30.70 16.00
C LEU A 7 -1.75 -29.66 14.88
N VAL A 8 -2.10 -30.08 13.69
CA VAL A 8 -2.31 -29.17 12.55
C VAL A 8 -3.54 -28.29 12.78
N SER A 9 -4.62 -28.86 13.28
CA SER A 9 -5.85 -28.07 13.61
C SER A 9 -5.58 -27.06 14.72
N ALA A 10 -4.85 -27.45 15.77
CA ALA A 10 -4.48 -26.54 16.86
C ALA A 10 -3.57 -25.40 16.38
N LEU A 11 -2.63 -25.69 15.46
CA LEU A 11 -1.74 -24.69 14.88
C LEU A 11 -2.52 -23.70 14.02
N VAL A 12 -3.46 -24.18 13.20
CA VAL A 12 -4.31 -23.32 12.35
C VAL A 12 -5.20 -22.42 13.19
N VAL A 13 -5.78 -22.96 14.27
CA VAL A 13 -6.60 -22.18 15.22
C VAL A 13 -5.73 -21.18 15.99
N ALA A 14 -4.54 -21.55 16.41
CA ALA A 14 -3.62 -20.65 17.10
C ALA A 14 -3.13 -19.50 16.18
N LEU A 15 -2.84 -19.78 14.89
CA LEU A 15 -2.53 -18.75 13.90
C LEU A 15 -3.74 -17.86 13.55
N GLY A 16 -4.95 -18.42 13.58
CA GLY A 16 -6.19 -17.68 13.32
C GLY A 16 -6.64 -16.80 14.51
N LEU A 17 -6.21 -17.16 15.73
CA LEU A 17 -6.51 -16.41 16.96
C LEU A 17 -5.44 -15.34 17.30
N THR A 18 -4.31 -15.31 16.61
CA THR A 18 -3.43 -14.13 16.71
C THR A 18 -4.24 -12.93 16.24
N PRO A 19 -4.33 -11.85 17.03
CA PRO A 19 -4.99 -10.65 16.57
C PRO A 19 -4.24 -10.20 15.33
N ILE A 20 -4.77 -10.56 14.17
CA ILE A 20 -4.38 -9.92 12.93
C ILE A 20 -4.81 -8.49 13.19
N SER A 21 -3.85 -7.67 13.63
CA SER A 21 -4.03 -6.23 13.55
C SER A 21 -4.29 -5.98 12.08
N LEU A 22 -5.58 -6.01 11.72
CA LEU A 22 -6.10 -5.39 10.53
C LEU A 22 -5.74 -3.92 10.74
N GLY A 23 -4.44 -3.64 10.57
CA GLY A 23 -3.94 -2.31 10.59
C GLY A 23 -4.65 -1.62 9.45
N THR A 24 -5.84 -1.12 9.73
CA THR A 24 -6.31 0.06 9.05
C THR A 24 -5.17 1.02 9.24
N ALA A 25 -4.32 1.15 8.23
CA ALA A 25 -3.24 2.11 8.25
C ALA A 25 -3.96 3.43 8.59
N ARG A 26 -3.82 3.84 9.85
CA ARG A 26 -4.39 5.10 10.28
C ARG A 26 -3.74 6.13 9.39
N PRO A 27 -4.52 7.05 8.81
CA PRO A 27 -3.95 8.14 8.05
C PRO A 27 -2.81 8.74 8.87
N SER A 28 -1.58 8.60 8.42
CA SER A 28 -0.46 9.22 9.07
C SER A 28 -0.25 10.60 8.48
N SER A 29 0.11 11.58 9.33
CA SER A 29 0.53 12.89 8.83
C SER A 29 1.98 12.78 8.40
N ARG A 30 2.25 13.10 7.14
CA ARG A 30 3.59 13.13 6.54
C ARG A 30 3.95 14.55 6.20
N HIS A 31 5.03 15.05 6.77
CA HIS A 31 5.63 16.32 6.38
C HIS A 31 6.86 16.05 5.52
N VAL A 32 6.92 16.66 4.34
CA VAL A 32 7.99 16.46 3.37
C VAL A 32 8.52 17.83 2.97
N HIS A 33 9.75 18.12 3.32
CA HIS A 33 10.46 19.30 2.87
C HIS A 33 11.12 19.05 1.53
N ILE A 34 10.86 19.91 0.54
CA ILE A 34 11.39 19.81 -0.81
C ILE A 34 12.10 21.13 -1.16
N GLN A 35 13.38 21.02 -1.41
CA GLN A 35 14.13 22.12 -1.99
C GLN A 35 13.99 22.10 -3.52
N ALA A 36 13.63 23.23 -4.09
CA ALA A 36 13.58 23.46 -5.53
C ALA A 36 14.72 24.38 -5.93
N ARG A 37 15.48 23.91 -6.89
CA ARG A 37 16.59 24.66 -7.50
C ARG A 37 16.64 24.33 -8.99
N SER A 38 17.11 25.19 -9.84
CA SER A 38 17.19 25.01 -11.28
C SER A 38 18.11 23.83 -11.66
N TYR A 39 17.62 22.68 -12.10
CA TYR A 39 16.26 22.33 -12.53
C TYR A 39 15.85 21.02 -11.85
N GLU A 40 15.92 20.95 -10.56
CA GLU A 40 15.73 19.74 -9.76
C GLU A 40 14.91 19.98 -8.49
N TYR A 41 14.28 18.91 -8.01
CA TYR A 41 13.72 18.83 -6.67
C TYR A 41 14.58 17.93 -5.79
N SER A 42 14.81 18.32 -4.56
CA SER A 42 15.49 17.50 -3.56
C SER A 42 14.62 17.34 -2.32
N PRO A 43 14.12 16.12 -2.03
CA PRO A 43 14.20 14.89 -2.82
C PRO A 43 13.35 14.94 -4.10
N ALA A 44 13.80 14.26 -5.16
CA ALA A 44 13.07 14.16 -6.43
C ALA A 44 11.92 13.13 -6.38
N THR A 45 11.89 12.29 -5.35
CA THR A 45 10.85 11.28 -5.14
C THR A 45 10.27 11.39 -3.74
N ILE A 46 8.95 11.42 -3.67
CA ILE A 46 8.16 11.45 -2.43
C ILE A 46 7.47 10.11 -2.30
N ASP A 47 7.78 9.35 -1.24
CA ASP A 47 7.17 8.04 -0.98
C ASP A 47 6.19 8.16 0.19
N VAL A 48 4.92 7.86 -0.07
CA VAL A 48 3.82 7.92 0.91
C VAL A 48 2.91 6.70 0.76
N GLN A 49 2.02 6.50 1.72
CA GLN A 49 1.03 5.43 1.68
C GLN A 49 -0.36 5.99 1.36
N ARG A 50 -1.19 5.16 0.76
CA ARG A 50 -2.59 5.52 0.56
C ARG A 50 -3.27 5.82 1.90
N GLY A 51 -3.93 6.97 1.97
CA GLY A 51 -4.58 7.46 3.18
C GLY A 51 -3.73 8.42 4.01
N ASP A 52 -2.45 8.62 3.68
CA ASP A 52 -1.62 9.62 4.35
C ASP A 52 -2.11 11.04 4.05
N ARG A 53 -2.13 11.88 5.09
CA ARG A 53 -2.24 13.33 4.94
C ARG A 53 -0.85 13.90 4.74
N VAL A 54 -0.55 14.31 3.52
CA VAL A 54 0.78 14.78 3.12
C VAL A 54 0.80 16.30 3.13
N THR A 55 1.78 16.87 3.82
CA THR A 55 2.11 18.29 3.76
C THR A 55 3.48 18.43 3.11
N ILE A 56 3.52 19.01 1.95
CA ILE A 56 4.75 19.36 1.23
C ILE A 56 5.07 20.82 1.57
N GLU A 57 6.27 21.03 2.07
CA GLU A 57 6.88 22.35 2.20
C GLU A 57 7.86 22.54 1.04
N LEU A 58 7.51 23.42 0.13
CA LEU A 58 8.34 23.76 -1.02
C LEU A 58 9.17 24.99 -0.69
N GLU A 59 10.49 24.83 -0.71
CA GLU A 59 11.46 25.91 -0.55
C GLU A 59 12.21 26.13 -1.85
N SER A 60 12.17 27.35 -2.37
CA SER A 60 12.94 27.74 -3.55
C SER A 60 14.22 28.46 -3.13
N THR A 61 15.36 28.07 -3.70
CA THR A 61 16.68 28.59 -3.28
C THR A 61 17.30 29.59 -4.27
N ASP A 62 16.90 29.58 -5.53
CA ASP A 62 17.51 30.38 -6.60
C ASP A 62 16.52 31.23 -7.40
N ALA A 63 15.37 30.70 -7.73
CA ALA A 63 14.35 31.36 -8.54
C ALA A 63 12.94 31.01 -8.03
N VAL A 64 11.91 31.58 -8.64
CA VAL A 64 10.53 31.14 -8.39
C VAL A 64 10.33 29.75 -9.00
N HIS A 65 9.92 28.78 -8.20
CA HIS A 65 9.56 27.45 -8.66
C HIS A 65 8.13 27.11 -8.28
N GLY A 66 7.49 26.30 -9.12
CA GLY A 66 6.20 25.69 -8.83
C GLY A 66 6.37 24.20 -8.60
N LEU A 67 5.40 23.59 -7.94
CA LEU A 67 5.25 22.15 -7.82
C LEU A 67 3.80 21.81 -8.14
N ARG A 68 3.58 21.09 -9.24
CA ARG A 68 2.28 20.57 -9.64
C ARG A 68 2.34 19.03 -9.63
N ILE A 69 1.33 18.42 -9.05
CA ILE A 69 1.17 16.97 -9.02
C ILE A 69 0.10 16.59 -10.04
N ASP A 70 0.54 16.01 -11.17
CA ASP A 70 -0.37 15.57 -12.21
C ASP A 70 -1.28 14.46 -11.67
N GLY A 71 -2.58 14.53 -12.00
CA GLY A 71 -3.56 13.58 -11.51
C GLY A 71 -4.19 13.93 -10.16
N TYR A 72 -3.56 14.76 -9.34
CA TYR A 72 -4.17 15.38 -8.16
C TYR A 72 -4.67 16.80 -8.44
N GLU A 73 -4.23 17.39 -9.55
CA GLU A 73 -4.54 18.77 -9.95
C GLU A 73 -4.20 19.82 -8.87
N LEU A 74 -3.17 19.52 -8.09
CA LEU A 74 -2.67 20.37 -7.01
C LEU A 74 -1.43 21.12 -7.46
N GLU A 75 -1.33 22.36 -7.03
CA GLU A 75 -0.22 23.24 -7.37
C GLU A 75 0.14 24.13 -6.19
N VAL A 76 1.43 24.39 -6.00
CA VAL A 76 1.97 25.35 -5.06
C VAL A 76 3.17 26.06 -5.68
N ARG A 77 3.40 27.32 -5.30
CA ARG A 77 4.53 28.13 -5.77
C ARG A 77 5.31 28.68 -4.60
N SER A 78 6.62 28.71 -4.72
CA SER A 78 7.55 29.25 -3.74
C SER A 78 8.52 30.22 -4.42
N THR A 79 8.86 31.27 -3.70
CA THR A 79 9.91 32.23 -4.07
C THR A 79 11.07 32.09 -3.10
N PRO A 80 12.31 32.46 -3.49
CA PRO A 80 13.44 32.42 -2.57
C PRO A 80 13.16 33.18 -1.27
N GLY A 81 13.40 32.48 -0.14
CA GLY A 81 13.12 33.03 1.19
C GLY A 81 11.65 32.99 1.64
N GLN A 82 10.74 32.48 0.82
CA GLN A 82 9.30 32.33 1.13
C GLN A 82 8.84 30.90 0.82
N PRO A 83 9.05 29.95 1.74
CA PRO A 83 8.53 28.60 1.59
C PRO A 83 7.01 28.58 1.50
N ALA A 84 6.47 27.63 0.74
CA ALA A 84 5.04 27.48 0.56
C ALA A 84 4.58 26.06 0.93
N LEU A 85 3.38 25.93 1.50
CA LEU A 85 2.84 24.67 1.98
C LEU A 85 1.70 24.19 1.08
N LEU A 86 1.73 22.89 0.76
CA LEU A 86 0.67 22.19 0.08
C LEU A 86 0.25 20.97 0.89
N THR A 87 -1.01 20.92 1.34
CA THR A 87 -1.53 19.79 2.11
C THR A 87 -2.62 19.07 1.33
N PHE A 88 -2.52 17.74 1.24
CA PHE A 88 -3.51 16.92 0.56
C PHE A 88 -3.61 15.51 1.17
N LEU A 89 -4.64 14.77 0.75
CA LEU A 89 -4.82 13.35 1.09
C LEU A 89 -4.32 12.49 -0.07
N ALA A 90 -3.41 11.56 0.20
CA ALA A 90 -2.92 10.60 -0.78
C ALA A 90 -3.93 9.45 -0.94
N ASP A 91 -5.05 9.70 -1.64
CA ASP A 91 -6.20 8.78 -1.73
C ASP A 91 -6.08 7.74 -2.84
N ARG A 92 -5.22 7.97 -3.84
CA ARG A 92 -5.06 7.12 -5.02
C ARG A 92 -3.68 6.47 -5.06
N PRO A 93 -3.59 5.12 -5.04
CA PRO A 93 -2.30 4.43 -5.20
C PRO A 93 -1.79 4.59 -6.63
N GLY A 94 -0.47 4.71 -6.79
CA GLY A 94 0.16 4.86 -8.08
C GLY A 94 1.43 5.71 -8.04
N VAL A 95 1.95 6.01 -9.23
CA VAL A 95 3.09 6.91 -9.40
C VAL A 95 2.61 8.12 -10.19
N PHE A 96 2.69 9.29 -9.56
CA PHE A 96 2.25 10.55 -10.12
C PHE A 96 3.45 11.41 -10.46
N ARG A 97 3.39 12.05 -11.62
CA ARG A 97 4.43 12.97 -12.05
C ARG A 97 4.32 14.27 -11.26
N VAL A 98 5.44 14.74 -10.77
CA VAL A 98 5.60 16.07 -10.20
C VAL A 98 6.39 16.91 -11.19
N ARG A 99 5.94 18.11 -11.49
CA ARG A 99 6.61 19.00 -12.46
C ARG A 99 6.57 20.44 -12.00
N CYS A 100 7.54 21.21 -12.44
CA CYS A 100 7.51 22.65 -12.24
C CYS A 100 6.39 23.27 -13.07
N SER A 101 5.62 24.16 -12.44
CA SER A 101 4.48 24.85 -13.08
C SER A 101 4.77 26.31 -13.40
N VAL A 102 5.98 26.77 -13.09
CA VAL A 102 6.45 28.14 -13.37
C VAL A 102 7.65 28.08 -14.27
N THR A 103 7.71 28.90 -15.31
CA THR A 103 8.87 28.98 -16.19
C THR A 103 10.08 29.51 -15.40
N CYS A 104 10.92 28.59 -14.92
CA CYS A 104 12.09 28.89 -14.09
C CYS A 104 13.41 28.95 -14.86
N GLY A 105 13.35 28.84 -16.19
CA GLY A 105 14.52 28.95 -17.08
C GLY A 105 14.50 27.98 -18.26
N PRO A 106 15.59 27.84 -19.01
CA PRO A 106 15.67 27.12 -20.29
C PRO A 106 15.36 25.60 -20.16
N LEU A 107 15.74 24.97 -19.04
CA LEU A 107 15.49 23.53 -18.79
C LEU A 107 14.26 23.28 -17.94
N HIS A 108 13.37 24.26 -17.78
CA HIS A 108 12.10 24.13 -17.07
C HIS A 108 11.33 22.84 -17.41
N PRO A 109 11.18 22.37 -18.65
CA PRO A 109 10.43 21.15 -18.96
C PRO A 109 11.03 19.87 -18.37
N PHE A 110 12.30 19.90 -18.00
CA PHE A 110 13.03 18.76 -17.44
C PHE A 110 13.05 18.74 -15.92
N MET A 111 12.51 19.77 -15.26
CA MET A 111 12.38 19.83 -13.81
C MET A 111 11.22 18.93 -13.35
N ILE A 112 11.52 17.65 -13.09
CA ILE A 112 10.56 16.59 -12.87
C ILE A 112 10.89 15.83 -11.57
N GLY A 113 9.86 15.56 -10.78
CA GLY A 113 9.87 14.64 -9.64
C GLY A 113 8.80 13.56 -9.74
N ARG A 114 8.65 12.77 -8.69
CA ARG A 114 7.65 11.69 -8.59
C ARG A 114 7.05 11.64 -7.20
N LEU A 115 5.74 11.50 -7.16
CA LEU A 115 5.00 11.10 -5.96
C LEU A 115 4.62 9.63 -6.12
N ARG A 116 5.09 8.76 -5.22
CA ARG A 116 4.72 7.34 -5.18
C ARG A 116 3.78 7.13 -4.02
N VAL A 117 2.57 6.70 -4.31
CA VAL A 117 1.57 6.35 -3.32
C VAL A 117 1.44 4.83 -3.30
N ALA A 118 1.96 4.22 -2.24
CA ALA A 118 1.89 2.77 -2.07
C ALA A 118 0.47 2.35 -1.66
N PRO A 119 -0.04 1.19 -2.14
CA PRO A 119 -1.30 0.64 -1.68
C PRO A 119 -1.21 0.25 -0.20
N GLN A 120 -2.34 0.24 0.50
CA GLN A 120 -2.39 -0.20 1.89
C GLN A 120 -1.98 -1.68 2.00
N ALA A 121 -0.87 -1.96 2.68
CA ALA A 121 -0.31 -3.30 2.80
C ALA A 121 -1.23 -4.31 3.54
N GLY A 122 -2.19 -3.85 4.35
CA GLY A 122 -3.10 -4.70 5.13
C GLY A 122 -4.01 -5.58 4.28
N LEU A 123 -4.48 -5.10 3.14
CA LEU A 123 -5.40 -5.83 2.27
C LEU A 123 -4.76 -7.04 1.59
N TRP A 124 -3.49 -6.94 1.23
CA TRP A 124 -2.76 -8.04 0.59
C TRP A 124 -2.52 -9.21 1.53
N ARG A 125 -2.20 -8.93 2.80
CA ARG A 125 -1.99 -9.96 3.82
C ARG A 125 -3.27 -10.72 4.11
N ALA A 126 -4.40 -10.02 4.23
CA ALA A 126 -5.71 -10.66 4.43
C ALA A 126 -6.09 -11.55 3.23
N GLY A 127 -5.86 -11.10 2.01
CA GLY A 127 -6.10 -11.88 0.79
C GLY A 127 -5.25 -13.15 0.72
N ILE A 128 -3.96 -13.07 1.01
CA ILE A 128 -3.06 -14.23 1.01
C ILE A 128 -3.48 -15.25 2.07
N LEU A 129 -3.81 -14.81 3.29
CA LEU A 129 -4.25 -15.70 4.36
C LEU A 129 -5.56 -16.41 4.00
N ALA A 130 -6.52 -15.71 3.38
CA ALA A 130 -7.77 -16.32 2.93
C ALA A 130 -7.53 -17.40 1.87
N VAL A 131 -6.66 -17.15 0.90
CA VAL A 131 -6.30 -18.12 -0.14
C VAL A 131 -5.62 -19.35 0.46
N VAL A 132 -4.65 -19.15 1.36
CA VAL A 132 -3.96 -20.25 2.03
C VAL A 132 -4.92 -21.09 2.86
N ALA A 133 -5.82 -20.46 3.61
CA ALA A 133 -6.84 -21.18 4.41
C ALA A 133 -7.76 -22.00 3.53
N THR A 134 -8.17 -21.49 2.36
CA THR A 134 -9.03 -22.19 1.41
C THR A 134 -8.33 -23.42 0.82
N ILE A 135 -7.07 -23.28 0.41
CA ILE A 135 -6.27 -24.38 -0.16
C ILE A 135 -6.07 -25.49 0.87
N LEU A 136 -5.71 -25.14 2.11
CA LEU A 136 -5.56 -26.11 3.20
C LEU A 136 -6.88 -26.82 3.56
N GLY A 137 -7.98 -26.07 3.58
CA GLY A 137 -9.32 -26.63 3.84
C GLY A 137 -9.76 -27.63 2.77
N PHE A 138 -9.51 -27.32 1.51
CA PHE A 138 -9.86 -28.20 0.38
C PHE A 138 -8.98 -29.45 0.34
N GLY A 139 -7.66 -29.32 0.60
CA GLY A 139 -6.73 -30.44 0.64
C GLY A 139 -7.01 -31.45 1.73
N LEU A 140 -7.49 -31.00 2.89
CA LEU A 140 -7.87 -31.88 4.02
C LEU A 140 -9.25 -32.51 3.84
N GLY A 141 -10.15 -31.89 3.06
CA GLY A 141 -11.49 -32.40 2.75
C GLY A 141 -11.48 -33.54 1.73
N ALA A 142 -10.59 -33.48 0.74
CA ALA A 142 -10.51 -34.46 -0.34
C ALA A 142 -10.02 -35.86 0.12
N GLY A 143 -9.39 -35.95 1.29
CA GLY A 143 -8.91 -37.24 1.84
C GLY A 143 -9.96 -38.07 2.59
N ARG A 144 -11.18 -37.59 2.76
CA ARG A 144 -12.29 -38.37 3.35
C ARG A 144 -13.02 -39.16 2.27
N GLY A 145 -12.31 -40.17 1.70
CA GLY A 145 -12.91 -41.12 0.81
C GLY A 145 -14.17 -41.77 1.43
N ILE A 146 -15.25 -41.76 0.66
CA ILE A 146 -16.50 -42.47 0.92
C ILE A 146 -16.16 -43.92 1.21
N ARG A 147 -16.33 -44.35 2.48
CA ARG A 147 -16.27 -45.77 2.81
C ARG A 147 -17.46 -46.45 2.13
N PRO A 148 -17.22 -47.43 1.21
CA PRO A 148 -18.32 -48.17 0.59
C PRO A 148 -19.08 -48.95 1.69
N GLY A 149 -20.36 -48.71 1.78
CA GLY A 149 -21.26 -49.36 2.73
C GLY A 149 -21.19 -50.88 2.57
N ARG A 150 -20.92 -51.58 3.69
CA ARG A 150 -20.98 -53.03 3.78
C ARG A 150 -22.42 -53.49 3.49
N ARG A 151 -22.63 -54.20 2.37
CA ARG A 151 -23.94 -54.81 2.07
C ARG A 151 -24.26 -55.82 3.16
N PRO A 152 -25.48 -55.83 3.71
CA PRO A 152 -25.90 -56.90 4.61
C PRO A 152 -26.05 -58.20 3.81
N THR A 153 -25.39 -59.26 4.27
CA THR A 153 -25.63 -60.62 3.79
C THR A 153 -27.00 -61.07 4.19
N ALA A 154 -27.88 -61.28 3.21
CA ALA A 154 -29.16 -61.93 3.43
C ALA A 154 -28.93 -63.39 3.73
N THR A 155 -29.29 -63.86 4.93
CA THR A 155 -29.44 -65.23 5.31
C THR A 155 -30.80 -65.72 4.79
N ALA A 156 -30.82 -66.62 3.87
CA ALA A 156 -32.00 -67.32 3.40
C ALA A 156 -32.29 -68.54 4.30
N PRO A 157 -33.57 -68.97 4.44
CA PRO A 157 -34.00 -70.06 5.31
C PRO A 157 -33.56 -71.44 4.87
#